data_cb96e84b7abcf28c32671db78258a08d
#
_entry.id   cb96e84b7abcf28c32671db78258a08d
#
_cell.length_a   1.000
_cell.length_b   1.000
_cell.length_c   1.000
_cell.angle_alpha   90.00
_cell.angle_beta   90.00
_cell.angle_gamma   90.00
#
_symmetry.space_group_name_H-M   'P 1'
#
loop_
_entity.id
_entity.type
_entity.pdbx_description
1 polymer ?
#
loop_
_entity_poly.entity_id
_entity_poly.type
_entity_poly.pdbx_seq_one_letter_code
_entity_poly.pdbx_strand_id
1 'polypeptide(L)'
;MSENYYERLVDEDALVAYLGEHLGEVDDYDIARHQEGHSNETLFVTWGDRELVIRRPPPGETADTAHDVLREYRVTNAVADTDVPVPTPVLACEDHDIIGSDFYVMEQLEGDVLREDEPERFAEPDQRERIGEELVDTLAKIHDLDYEEIGLGEFGRPAGYTQRQVDRWGKQLSWAFEVTEDEREVPDLHEVGDWLRDNVPDEHPHTLVHGDYKLDNVMFAPGTPPELIGVFDWEMATLGDPRADLGWMLSYWRDAKDPEPSIPELSTRFMEREGYSSRPELVERWEELTGYEFKHERFYRTLAVYKLAGLGEMFFRRYLEGNSDDPMYPKMEERVPALAARAKRIIEGDEPL
;
A
#
# COMPACT_ATOMS: atom_id res chain seq x y z
N MET A 1 -26.00 -4.64 2.18
CA MET A 1 -25.72 -5.19 0.82
C MET A 1 -26.41 -6.52 0.71
N SER A 2 -27.00 -6.83 -0.45
CA SER A 2 -27.95 -7.93 -0.61
C SER A 2 -27.21 -9.28 -0.73
N GLU A 3 -27.89 -10.36 -0.32
CA GLU A 3 -27.51 -11.76 -0.59
C GLU A 3 -26.93 -11.97 -2.01
N ASN A 4 -27.43 -11.23 -2.98
CA ASN A 4 -26.99 -11.25 -4.39
C ASN A 4 -25.51 -10.81 -4.63
N TYR A 5 -24.86 -10.06 -3.74
CA TYR A 5 -23.44 -9.69 -3.95
C TYR A 5 -22.50 -10.81 -3.52
N TYR A 6 -22.77 -11.45 -2.38
CA TYR A 6 -21.98 -12.60 -1.91
C TYR A 6 -22.06 -13.79 -2.88
N GLU A 7 -23.25 -14.12 -3.38
CA GLU A 7 -23.46 -15.16 -4.40
C GLU A 7 -22.69 -14.87 -5.71
N ARG A 8 -22.36 -13.62 -5.99
CA ARG A 8 -21.52 -13.24 -7.14
C ARG A 8 -20.02 -13.29 -6.83
N LEU A 9 -19.67 -13.25 -5.55
CA LEU A 9 -18.29 -13.38 -5.10
C LEU A 9 -17.81 -14.81 -5.08
N VAL A 10 -18.63 -15.71 -4.61
CA VAL A 10 -18.20 -17.10 -4.34
C VAL A 10 -19.34 -18.08 -4.68
N ASP A 11 -18.98 -19.10 -5.45
CA ASP A 11 -19.71 -20.37 -5.47
C ASP A 11 -19.13 -21.23 -4.34
N GLU A 12 -19.86 -21.22 -3.21
CA GLU A 12 -19.37 -21.86 -1.97
C GLU A 12 -19.17 -23.36 -2.12
N ASP A 13 -20.08 -24.05 -2.83
CA ASP A 13 -19.98 -25.49 -3.06
C ASP A 13 -18.73 -25.82 -3.90
N ALA A 14 -18.44 -25.06 -4.95
CA ALA A 14 -17.28 -25.23 -5.79
C ALA A 14 -15.98 -24.91 -5.04
N LEU A 15 -15.97 -23.83 -4.26
CA LEU A 15 -14.81 -23.44 -3.44
C LEU A 15 -14.49 -24.50 -2.37
N VAL A 16 -15.49 -24.99 -1.65
CA VAL A 16 -15.34 -26.04 -0.64
C VAL A 16 -14.79 -27.32 -1.25
N ALA A 17 -15.30 -27.74 -2.41
CA ALA A 17 -14.78 -28.89 -3.12
C ALA A 17 -13.31 -28.70 -3.52
N TYR A 18 -12.96 -27.52 -4.05
CA TYR A 18 -11.59 -27.18 -4.43
C TYR A 18 -10.64 -27.16 -3.22
N LEU A 19 -11.02 -26.49 -2.12
CA LEU A 19 -10.21 -26.49 -0.90
C LEU A 19 -10.06 -27.90 -0.31
N GLY A 20 -11.11 -28.71 -0.33
CA GLY A 20 -11.07 -30.11 0.13
C GLY A 20 -10.07 -30.95 -0.65
N GLU A 21 -9.98 -30.78 -1.98
CA GLU A 21 -9.02 -31.48 -2.83
C GLU A 21 -7.57 -31.04 -2.53
N HIS A 22 -7.32 -29.78 -2.26
CA HIS A 22 -5.95 -29.23 -2.11
C HIS A 22 -5.45 -29.20 -0.67
N LEU A 23 -6.34 -29.00 0.32
CA LEU A 23 -5.99 -28.83 1.73
C LEU A 23 -6.43 -30.03 2.60
N GLY A 24 -7.20 -30.94 2.02
CA GLY A 24 -7.84 -32.03 2.72
C GLY A 24 -9.26 -31.71 3.16
N GLU A 25 -10.14 -32.73 3.14
CA GLU A 25 -11.53 -32.59 3.58
C GLU A 25 -11.60 -32.30 5.09
N VAL A 26 -12.53 -31.45 5.50
CA VAL A 26 -12.82 -31.11 6.90
C VAL A 26 -14.31 -31.29 7.18
N ASP A 27 -14.65 -31.53 8.43
CA ASP A 27 -16.06 -31.67 8.88
C ASP A 27 -16.69 -30.31 9.22
N ASP A 28 -15.86 -29.28 9.49
CA ASP A 28 -16.29 -27.96 9.91
C ASP A 28 -15.53 -26.87 9.15
N TYR A 29 -16.26 -25.95 8.55
CA TYR A 29 -15.72 -24.79 7.86
C TYR A 29 -16.68 -23.60 7.97
N ASP A 30 -16.14 -22.39 7.85
CA ASP A 30 -16.89 -21.14 7.72
C ASP A 30 -16.24 -20.24 6.68
N ILE A 31 -17.04 -19.52 5.89
CA ILE A 31 -16.55 -18.58 4.89
C ILE A 31 -17.30 -17.25 5.07
N ALA A 32 -16.54 -16.22 5.45
CA ALA A 32 -17.08 -14.90 5.73
C ALA A 32 -16.41 -13.82 4.87
N ARG A 33 -17.20 -12.93 4.27
CA ARG A 33 -16.65 -11.76 3.55
C ARG A 33 -16.15 -10.71 4.54
N HIS A 34 -14.91 -10.26 4.37
CA HIS A 34 -14.41 -9.06 5.01
C HIS A 34 -14.94 -7.81 4.30
N GLN A 35 -15.44 -6.83 5.06
CA GLN A 35 -16.09 -5.64 4.49
C GLN A 35 -15.14 -4.45 4.30
N GLU A 36 -13.90 -4.54 4.76
CA GLU A 36 -12.89 -3.50 4.66
C GLU A 36 -11.95 -3.79 3.48
N GLY A 37 -11.64 -2.78 2.68
CA GLY A 37 -10.76 -2.85 1.52
C GLY A 37 -11.39 -2.23 0.28
N HIS A 38 -10.56 -1.59 -0.57
CA HIS A 38 -11.04 -0.82 -1.73
C HIS A 38 -10.60 -1.40 -3.08
N SER A 39 -9.61 -2.33 -3.10
CA SER A 39 -9.07 -2.90 -4.34
C SER A 39 -9.57 -4.32 -4.58
N ASN A 40 -9.10 -5.27 -3.79
CA ASN A 40 -9.45 -6.68 -3.91
C ASN A 40 -10.44 -7.11 -2.81
N GLU A 41 -11.27 -8.08 -3.12
CA GLU A 41 -12.16 -8.70 -2.14
C GLU A 41 -11.38 -9.68 -1.27
N THR A 42 -11.74 -9.72 0.01
CA THR A 42 -11.13 -10.57 1.03
C THR A 42 -12.20 -11.45 1.66
N LEU A 43 -11.96 -12.76 1.70
CA LEU A 43 -12.78 -13.72 2.42
C LEU A 43 -11.96 -14.34 3.54
N PHE A 44 -12.48 -14.36 4.74
CA PHE A 44 -11.94 -15.17 5.85
C PHE A 44 -12.53 -16.56 5.78
N VAL A 45 -11.70 -17.56 5.95
CA VAL A 45 -12.07 -18.96 5.86
C VAL A 45 -11.52 -19.72 7.06
N THR A 46 -12.40 -20.22 7.93
CA THR A 46 -12.04 -21.24 8.90
C THR A 46 -12.12 -22.60 8.20
N TRP A 47 -11.03 -23.36 8.17
CA TRP A 47 -10.93 -24.66 7.51
C TRP A 47 -10.40 -25.71 8.48
N GLY A 48 -11.29 -26.36 9.22
CA GLY A 48 -10.91 -27.19 10.37
C GLY A 48 -10.16 -26.36 11.42
N ASP A 49 -8.91 -26.72 11.68
CA ASP A 49 -8.05 -25.99 12.65
C ASP A 49 -7.23 -24.85 12.02
N ARG A 50 -7.46 -24.51 10.74
CA ARG A 50 -6.72 -23.47 10.02
C ARG A 50 -7.58 -22.23 9.81
N GLU A 51 -6.99 -21.07 10.06
CA GLU A 51 -7.56 -19.77 9.72
C GLU A 51 -6.88 -19.25 8.44
N LEU A 52 -7.65 -19.03 7.39
CA LEU A 52 -7.17 -18.70 6.06
C LEU A 52 -7.80 -17.41 5.55
N VAL A 53 -7.14 -16.79 4.59
CA VAL A 53 -7.63 -15.61 3.87
C VAL A 53 -7.58 -15.92 2.38
N ILE A 54 -8.70 -15.66 1.69
CA ILE A 54 -8.76 -15.69 0.22
C ILE A 54 -8.81 -14.26 -0.30
N ARG A 55 -7.95 -13.98 -1.26
CA ARG A 55 -7.93 -12.72 -2.01
C ARG A 55 -8.35 -12.98 -3.44
N ARG A 56 -9.29 -12.16 -3.94
CA ARG A 56 -9.79 -12.22 -5.32
C ARG A 56 -10.17 -10.82 -5.83
N PRO A 57 -10.24 -10.60 -7.16
CA PRO A 57 -10.79 -9.37 -7.72
C PRO A 57 -12.28 -9.19 -7.41
N PRO A 58 -12.82 -7.96 -7.41
CA PRO A 58 -14.25 -7.71 -7.35
C PRO A 58 -15.00 -8.39 -8.51
N PRO A 59 -16.26 -8.83 -8.31
CA PRO A 59 -17.01 -9.50 -9.35
C PRO A 59 -17.39 -8.53 -10.48
N GLY A 60 -17.13 -8.90 -11.72
CA GLY A 60 -17.51 -8.16 -12.93
C GLY A 60 -16.45 -7.20 -13.48
N GLU A 61 -15.30 -7.08 -12.86
CA GLU A 61 -14.17 -6.36 -13.44
C GLU A 61 -13.31 -7.31 -14.29
N THR A 62 -13.15 -6.98 -15.57
CA THR A 62 -12.41 -7.76 -16.58
C THR A 62 -11.25 -6.96 -17.18
N ALA A 63 -10.71 -5.98 -16.46
CA ALA A 63 -9.55 -5.25 -16.95
C ALA A 63 -8.28 -6.10 -16.71
N ASP A 64 -7.60 -6.49 -17.77
CA ASP A 64 -6.39 -7.35 -17.81
C ASP A 64 -5.20 -6.88 -16.92
N THR A 65 -5.33 -5.78 -16.19
CA THR A 65 -4.25 -5.19 -15.38
C THR A 65 -4.68 -4.55 -14.06
N ALA A 66 -5.98 -4.43 -13.81
CA ALA A 66 -6.51 -3.95 -12.55
C ALA A 66 -6.77 -5.18 -11.65
N HIS A 67 -6.17 -5.22 -10.47
CA HIS A 67 -6.39 -6.30 -9.49
C HIS A 67 -5.81 -7.68 -9.85
N ASP A 68 -4.56 -7.71 -10.33
CA ASP A 68 -3.82 -8.95 -10.58
C ASP A 68 -3.40 -9.59 -9.23
N VAL A 69 -4.32 -10.37 -8.65
CA VAL A 69 -4.09 -11.07 -7.37
C VAL A 69 -3.00 -12.14 -7.48
N LEU A 70 -2.78 -12.71 -8.67
CA LEU A 70 -1.70 -13.67 -8.87
C LEU A 70 -0.33 -13.01 -8.87
N ARG A 71 -0.27 -11.73 -9.28
CA ARG A 71 0.93 -10.92 -9.14
C ARG A 71 1.26 -10.66 -7.66
N GLU A 72 0.26 -10.34 -6.85
CA GLU A 72 0.39 -10.19 -5.39
C GLU A 72 0.87 -11.52 -4.77
N TYR A 73 0.21 -12.64 -5.08
CA TYR A 73 0.62 -13.97 -4.64
C TYR A 73 2.07 -14.30 -5.02
N ARG A 74 2.48 -13.97 -6.26
CA ARG A 74 3.82 -14.28 -6.76
C ARG A 74 4.90 -13.58 -5.92
N VAL A 75 4.69 -12.31 -5.52
CA VAL A 75 5.62 -11.61 -4.64
C VAL A 75 5.59 -12.20 -3.24
N THR A 76 4.40 -12.34 -2.64
CA THR A 76 4.26 -12.91 -1.29
C THR A 76 4.91 -14.27 -1.19
N ASN A 77 4.72 -15.14 -2.20
CA ASN A 77 5.33 -16.47 -2.24
C ASN A 77 6.87 -16.42 -2.43
N ALA A 78 7.38 -15.44 -3.18
CA ALA A 78 8.82 -15.31 -3.38
C ALA A 78 9.54 -14.82 -2.12
N VAL A 79 8.90 -13.95 -1.30
CA VAL A 79 9.49 -13.39 -0.08
C VAL A 79 9.21 -14.23 1.17
N ALA A 80 8.31 -15.21 1.11
CA ALA A 80 7.88 -16.01 2.28
C ALA A 80 9.02 -16.79 2.96
N ASP A 81 10.05 -17.19 2.21
CA ASP A 81 11.22 -17.90 2.73
C ASP A 81 12.39 -16.97 3.10
N THR A 82 12.13 -15.65 3.20
CA THR A 82 13.11 -14.64 3.56
C THR A 82 12.84 -14.06 4.95
N ASP A 83 13.65 -13.08 5.39
CA ASP A 83 13.44 -12.35 6.65
C ASP A 83 12.34 -11.27 6.58
N VAL A 84 11.67 -11.11 5.43
CA VAL A 84 10.53 -10.21 5.27
C VAL A 84 9.26 -10.89 5.77
N PRO A 85 8.61 -10.38 6.82
CA PRO A 85 7.40 -11.00 7.35
C PRO A 85 6.22 -10.80 6.39
N VAL A 86 5.61 -11.90 5.96
CA VAL A 86 4.39 -11.92 5.14
C VAL A 86 3.46 -13.04 5.62
N PRO A 87 2.16 -12.98 5.35
CA PRO A 87 1.28 -14.13 5.56
C PRO A 87 1.78 -15.33 4.76
N THR A 88 1.79 -16.52 5.36
CA THR A 88 2.22 -17.73 4.66
C THR A 88 1.32 -18.01 3.45
N PRO A 89 1.85 -17.97 2.22
CA PRO A 89 1.07 -18.31 1.04
C PRO A 89 0.75 -19.81 1.03
N VAL A 90 -0.47 -20.17 0.67
CA VAL A 90 -0.94 -21.55 0.72
C VAL A 90 -1.11 -22.12 -0.69
N LEU A 91 -1.89 -21.45 -1.55
CA LEU A 91 -2.10 -21.83 -2.94
C LEU A 91 -2.62 -20.64 -3.75
N ALA A 92 -2.49 -20.74 -5.08
CA ALA A 92 -3.14 -19.86 -6.03
C ALA A 92 -3.95 -20.66 -7.04
N CYS A 93 -5.03 -20.08 -7.56
CA CYS A 93 -5.94 -20.70 -8.49
C CYS A 93 -6.22 -19.78 -9.68
N GLU A 94 -5.98 -20.28 -10.89
CA GLU A 94 -6.29 -19.61 -12.16
C GLU A 94 -7.56 -20.20 -12.82
N ASP A 95 -8.20 -21.16 -12.16
CA ASP A 95 -9.41 -21.79 -12.69
C ASP A 95 -10.65 -20.98 -12.32
N HIS A 96 -11.17 -20.26 -13.30
CA HIS A 96 -12.35 -19.43 -13.15
C HIS A 96 -13.66 -20.21 -12.97
N ASP A 97 -13.66 -21.52 -13.22
CA ASP A 97 -14.84 -22.35 -12.97
C ASP A 97 -15.13 -22.55 -11.48
N ILE A 98 -14.17 -22.21 -10.59
CA ILE A 98 -14.31 -22.32 -9.13
C ILE A 98 -15.11 -21.13 -8.55
N ILE A 99 -14.59 -19.90 -8.67
CA ILE A 99 -15.26 -18.70 -8.12
C ILE A 99 -15.37 -17.54 -9.12
N GLY A 100 -15.22 -17.80 -10.41
CA GLY A 100 -15.40 -16.83 -11.49
C GLY A 100 -14.22 -15.88 -11.73
N SER A 101 -13.10 -16.05 -11.04
CA SER A 101 -11.87 -15.25 -11.19
C SER A 101 -10.67 -15.97 -10.63
N ASP A 102 -9.47 -15.47 -10.95
CA ASP A 102 -8.27 -15.84 -10.22
C ASP A 102 -8.42 -15.54 -8.73
N PHE A 103 -7.78 -16.33 -7.89
CA PHE A 103 -7.68 -16.09 -6.45
C PHE A 103 -6.44 -16.73 -5.86
N TYR A 104 -6.06 -16.29 -4.67
CA TYR A 104 -5.06 -17.01 -3.88
C TYR A 104 -5.48 -17.13 -2.42
N VAL A 105 -4.88 -18.08 -1.73
CA VAL A 105 -5.10 -18.40 -0.33
C VAL A 105 -3.81 -18.22 0.45
N MET A 106 -3.90 -17.60 1.60
CA MET A 106 -2.81 -17.44 2.56
C MET A 106 -3.30 -17.73 3.98
N GLU A 107 -2.40 -17.99 4.91
CA GLU A 107 -2.74 -18.09 6.32
C GLU A 107 -3.14 -16.73 6.88
N GLN A 108 -4.15 -16.70 7.75
CA GLN A 108 -4.55 -15.52 8.46
C GLN A 108 -3.53 -15.21 9.56
N LEU A 109 -3.10 -13.95 9.63
CA LEU A 109 -2.31 -13.45 10.75
C LEU A 109 -3.24 -12.82 11.81
N GLU A 110 -2.88 -12.97 13.07
CA GLU A 110 -3.56 -12.32 14.19
C GLU A 110 -2.68 -11.19 14.72
N GLY A 111 -3.21 -9.96 14.72
CA GLY A 111 -2.47 -8.78 15.16
C GLY A 111 -3.23 -7.48 14.92
N ASP A 112 -2.53 -6.37 15.08
CA ASP A 112 -3.08 -5.02 14.90
C ASP A 112 -2.48 -4.31 13.70
N VAL A 113 -3.34 -3.73 12.88
CA VAL A 113 -2.99 -2.75 11.85
C VAL A 113 -3.23 -1.35 12.41
N LEU A 114 -2.18 -0.52 12.47
CA LEU A 114 -2.24 0.80 13.09
C LEU A 114 -2.73 1.85 12.07
N ARG A 115 -4.04 2.07 12.01
CA ARG A 115 -4.68 3.02 11.05
C ARG A 115 -5.02 4.36 11.67
N GLU A 116 -5.75 4.34 12.79
CA GLU A 116 -6.27 5.56 13.44
C GLU A 116 -5.52 5.88 14.72
N ASP A 117 -5.16 4.85 15.49
CA ASP A 117 -4.47 4.97 16.77
C ASP A 117 -3.62 3.73 17.08
N GLU A 118 -2.71 3.85 18.04
CA GLU A 118 -2.00 2.74 18.64
C GLU A 118 -2.85 2.04 19.73
N PRO A 119 -2.77 0.72 19.90
CA PRO A 119 -3.37 0.05 21.05
C PRO A 119 -2.69 0.47 22.36
N GLU A 120 -3.45 0.47 23.47
CA GLU A 120 -2.99 0.93 24.79
C GLU A 120 -1.65 0.29 25.23
N ARG A 121 -1.40 -0.97 24.85
CA ARG A 121 -0.15 -1.68 25.14
C ARG A 121 1.10 -1.10 24.49
N PHE A 122 0.93 -0.25 23.46
CA PHE A 122 2.02 0.45 22.77
C PHE A 122 2.15 1.92 23.17
N ALA A 123 1.38 2.39 24.16
CA ALA A 123 1.31 3.80 24.54
C ALA A 123 2.55 4.35 25.27
N GLU A 124 3.47 3.49 25.71
CA GLU A 124 4.72 3.92 26.33
C GLU A 124 5.74 4.39 25.28
N PRO A 125 6.58 5.40 25.58
CA PRO A 125 7.51 5.98 24.59
C PRO A 125 8.46 4.99 23.92
N ASP A 126 8.97 4.01 24.67
CA ASP A 126 9.86 2.97 24.14
C ASP A 126 9.13 1.99 23.19
N GLN A 127 7.83 1.79 23.38
CA GLN A 127 7.02 0.98 22.46
C GLN A 127 6.73 1.75 21.17
N ARG A 128 6.49 3.05 21.26
CA ARG A 128 6.30 3.93 20.08
C ARG A 128 7.55 4.04 19.24
N GLU A 129 8.73 4.19 19.85
CA GLU A 129 10.02 4.16 19.17
C GLU A 129 10.17 2.84 18.39
N ARG A 130 9.82 1.72 19.04
CA ARG A 130 9.90 0.40 18.42
C ARG A 130 8.99 0.22 17.22
N ILE A 131 7.81 0.84 17.19
CA ILE A 131 6.92 0.82 16.01
C ILE A 131 7.62 1.45 14.78
N GLY A 132 8.27 2.60 14.97
CA GLY A 132 9.03 3.26 13.90
C GLY A 132 10.22 2.42 13.44
N GLU A 133 10.96 1.83 14.39
CA GLU A 133 12.07 0.93 14.09
C GLU A 133 11.63 -0.30 13.29
N GLU A 134 10.61 -1.02 13.75
CA GLU A 134 10.09 -2.22 13.06
C GLU A 134 9.62 -1.90 11.64
N LEU A 135 8.96 -0.74 11.46
CA LEU A 135 8.50 -0.30 10.15
C LEU A 135 9.70 -0.09 9.20
N VAL A 136 10.73 0.62 9.63
CA VAL A 136 11.91 0.91 8.81
C VAL A 136 12.79 -0.31 8.61
N ASP A 137 13.00 -1.13 9.64
CA ASP A 137 13.79 -2.35 9.56
C ASP A 137 13.20 -3.33 8.53
N THR A 138 11.87 -3.45 8.54
CA THR A 138 11.17 -4.31 7.56
C THR A 138 11.27 -3.75 6.15
N LEU A 139 11.14 -2.43 5.96
CA LEU A 139 11.36 -1.79 4.67
C LEU A 139 12.80 -2.01 4.17
N ALA A 140 13.78 -1.89 5.06
CA ALA A 140 15.17 -2.16 4.74
C ALA A 140 15.41 -3.62 4.32
N LYS A 141 14.78 -4.59 5.00
CA LYS A 141 14.82 -6.01 4.60
C LYS A 141 14.26 -6.21 3.19
N ILE A 142 13.14 -5.56 2.84
CA ILE A 142 12.57 -5.63 1.47
C ILE A 142 13.58 -5.11 0.44
N HIS A 143 14.27 -4.00 0.74
CA HIS A 143 15.21 -3.36 -0.16
C HIS A 143 16.56 -4.07 -0.27
N ASP A 144 16.91 -4.92 0.72
CA ASP A 144 18.15 -5.71 0.73
C ASP A 144 17.99 -7.10 0.07
N LEU A 145 16.77 -7.47 -0.33
CA LEU A 145 16.52 -8.75 -1.00
C LEU A 145 17.24 -8.83 -2.35
N ASP A 146 17.95 -9.93 -2.57
CA ASP A 146 18.36 -10.30 -3.93
C ASP A 146 17.14 -10.83 -4.70
N TYR A 147 16.48 -9.92 -5.44
CA TYR A 147 15.27 -10.23 -6.18
C TYR A 147 15.50 -11.27 -7.30
N GLU A 148 16.75 -11.47 -7.77
CA GLU A 148 17.07 -12.51 -8.75
C GLU A 148 17.11 -13.88 -8.06
N GLU A 149 17.72 -13.99 -6.87
CA GLU A 149 17.78 -15.23 -6.10
C GLU A 149 16.40 -15.74 -5.67
N ILE A 150 15.48 -14.84 -5.32
CA ILE A 150 14.10 -15.20 -4.96
C ILE A 150 13.16 -15.34 -6.18
N GLY A 151 13.69 -15.33 -7.40
CA GLY A 151 12.93 -15.59 -8.63
C GLY A 151 12.10 -14.44 -9.16
N LEU A 152 12.37 -13.20 -8.74
CA LEU A 152 11.69 -11.98 -9.19
C LEU A 152 12.48 -11.18 -10.25
N GLY A 153 13.53 -11.73 -10.83
CA GLY A 153 14.38 -11.02 -11.82
C GLY A 153 13.63 -10.47 -13.05
N GLU A 154 12.54 -11.10 -13.45
CA GLU A 154 11.67 -10.63 -14.55
C GLU A 154 10.36 -9.97 -14.06
N PHE A 155 10.22 -9.74 -12.76
CA PHE A 155 8.99 -9.22 -12.16
C PHE A 155 8.67 -7.77 -12.56
N GLY A 156 9.68 -6.99 -12.97
CA GLY A 156 9.54 -5.59 -13.33
C GLY A 156 10.64 -5.12 -14.27
N ARG A 157 10.66 -3.81 -14.53
CA ARG A 157 11.68 -3.14 -15.34
C ARG A 157 12.33 -2.05 -14.51
N PRO A 158 13.46 -2.32 -13.82
CA PRO A 158 14.06 -1.34 -12.94
C PRO A 158 14.60 -0.11 -13.70
N ALA A 159 15.22 -0.29 -14.86
CA ALA A 159 15.76 0.82 -15.66
C ALA A 159 14.67 1.84 -16.02
N GLY A 160 14.91 3.12 -15.71
CA GLY A 160 13.96 4.22 -15.95
C GLY A 160 12.69 4.17 -15.08
N TYR A 161 12.73 3.49 -13.94
CA TYR A 161 11.61 3.36 -13.02
C TYR A 161 11.04 4.72 -12.59
N THR A 162 11.88 5.62 -12.10
CA THR A 162 11.48 6.96 -11.60
C THR A 162 10.78 7.79 -12.67
N GLN A 163 11.32 7.82 -13.90
CA GLN A 163 10.68 8.50 -15.02
C GLN A 163 9.28 7.91 -15.30
N ARG A 164 9.16 6.57 -15.33
CA ARG A 164 7.86 5.93 -15.54
C ARG A 164 6.85 6.22 -14.44
N GLN A 165 7.28 6.38 -13.18
CA GLN A 165 6.38 6.78 -12.10
C GLN A 165 5.85 8.20 -12.32
N VAL A 166 6.71 9.16 -12.68
CA VAL A 166 6.28 10.52 -13.00
C VAL A 166 5.29 10.53 -14.18
N ASP A 167 5.62 9.79 -15.26
CA ASP A 167 4.76 9.71 -16.45
C ASP A 167 3.41 9.04 -16.15
N ARG A 168 3.42 7.96 -15.36
CA ARG A 168 2.21 7.23 -14.95
C ARG A 168 1.27 8.16 -14.18
N TRP A 169 1.76 8.80 -13.14
CA TRP A 169 0.93 9.66 -12.30
C TRP A 169 0.50 10.93 -13.03
N GLY A 170 1.34 11.48 -13.90
CA GLY A 170 0.95 12.58 -14.79
C GLY A 170 -0.20 12.21 -15.74
N LYS A 171 -0.18 11.00 -16.31
CA LYS A 171 -1.29 10.48 -17.15
C LYS A 171 -2.57 10.26 -16.34
N GLN A 172 -2.46 9.70 -15.11
CA GLN A 172 -3.62 9.50 -14.24
C GLN A 172 -4.28 10.83 -13.86
N LEU A 173 -3.47 11.83 -13.49
CA LEU A 173 -3.96 13.18 -13.22
C LEU A 173 -4.61 13.80 -14.46
N SER A 174 -3.97 13.75 -15.62
CA SER A 174 -4.56 14.28 -16.86
C SER A 174 -5.90 13.64 -17.18
N TRP A 175 -6.02 12.33 -16.98
CA TRP A 175 -7.28 11.62 -17.13
C TRP A 175 -8.33 12.07 -16.12
N ALA A 176 -7.96 12.27 -14.85
CA ALA A 176 -8.90 12.73 -13.82
C ALA A 176 -9.37 14.17 -14.11
N PHE A 177 -8.49 15.04 -14.55
CA PHE A 177 -8.79 16.44 -14.89
C PHE A 177 -9.80 16.60 -16.04
N GLU A 178 -9.92 15.65 -16.97
CA GLU A 178 -10.97 15.70 -18.00
C GLU A 178 -12.39 15.90 -17.46
N VAL A 179 -12.62 15.58 -16.19
CA VAL A 179 -13.91 15.74 -15.51
C VAL A 179 -13.83 16.76 -14.39
N THR A 180 -12.76 16.71 -13.59
CA THR A 180 -12.68 17.50 -12.35
C THR A 180 -12.36 18.97 -12.59
N GLU A 181 -11.74 19.34 -13.72
CA GLU A 181 -11.46 20.74 -14.08
C GLU A 181 -12.74 21.57 -14.37
N ASP A 182 -13.86 20.92 -14.68
CA ASP A 182 -15.15 21.59 -14.81
C ASP A 182 -15.67 22.11 -13.44
N GLU A 183 -15.24 21.52 -12.33
CA GLU A 183 -15.60 21.93 -10.95
C GLU A 183 -14.54 22.87 -10.35
N ARG A 184 -13.24 22.53 -10.52
CA ARG A 184 -12.12 23.34 -10.02
C ARG A 184 -10.81 23.06 -10.77
N GLU A 185 -9.96 24.06 -10.86
CA GLU A 185 -8.60 23.92 -11.38
C GLU A 185 -7.59 23.79 -10.23
N VAL A 186 -6.53 22.97 -10.43
CA VAL A 186 -5.40 22.81 -9.50
C VAL A 186 -4.08 23.08 -10.26
N PRO A 187 -3.79 24.34 -10.63
CA PRO A 187 -2.64 24.68 -11.47
C PRO A 187 -1.30 24.28 -10.83
N ASP A 188 -1.21 24.28 -9.50
CA ASP A 188 -0.01 23.86 -8.79
C ASP A 188 0.39 22.40 -9.09
N LEU A 189 -0.55 21.50 -9.39
CA LEU A 189 -0.22 20.13 -9.76
C LEU A 189 0.44 20.02 -11.14
N HIS A 190 0.10 20.90 -12.06
CA HIS A 190 0.79 20.98 -13.36
C HIS A 190 2.25 21.43 -13.15
N GLU A 191 2.47 22.50 -12.34
CA GLU A 191 3.81 22.98 -12.01
C GLU A 191 4.65 21.92 -11.30
N VAL A 192 4.06 21.18 -10.35
CA VAL A 192 4.72 20.06 -9.65
C VAL A 192 5.08 18.94 -10.63
N GLY A 193 4.17 18.58 -11.53
CA GLY A 193 4.41 17.57 -12.56
C GLY A 193 5.54 17.96 -13.52
N ASP A 194 5.63 19.24 -13.91
CA ASP A 194 6.71 19.76 -14.74
C ASP A 194 8.05 19.71 -13.98
N TRP A 195 8.06 20.19 -12.73
CA TRP A 195 9.27 20.11 -11.89
C TRP A 195 9.76 18.67 -11.72
N LEU A 196 8.86 17.70 -11.46
CA LEU A 196 9.23 16.29 -11.36
C LEU A 196 9.88 15.77 -12.64
N ARG A 197 9.35 16.11 -13.83
CA ARG A 197 9.93 15.69 -15.12
C ARG A 197 11.33 16.26 -15.33
N ASP A 198 11.55 17.50 -14.91
CA ASP A 198 12.82 18.20 -15.07
C ASP A 198 13.90 17.77 -14.05
N ASN A 199 13.49 17.09 -12.97
CA ASN A 199 14.37 16.73 -11.85
C ASN A 199 14.46 15.20 -11.59
N VAL A 200 14.08 14.37 -12.56
CA VAL A 200 14.21 12.91 -12.43
C VAL A 200 15.68 12.53 -12.21
N PRO A 201 16.02 11.76 -11.16
CA PRO A 201 17.37 11.25 -10.95
C PRO A 201 17.86 10.37 -12.11
N ASP A 202 19.10 10.60 -12.55
CA ASP A 202 19.68 9.88 -13.68
C ASP A 202 19.96 8.40 -13.37
N GLU A 203 20.37 8.11 -12.14
CA GLU A 203 20.74 6.77 -11.67
C GLU A 203 20.15 6.48 -10.29
N HIS A 204 19.74 5.23 -10.09
CA HIS A 204 19.21 4.74 -8.82
C HIS A 204 19.54 3.26 -8.60
N PRO A 205 19.57 2.78 -7.34
CA PRO A 205 19.61 1.35 -7.05
C PRO A 205 18.38 0.64 -7.63
N HIS A 206 18.53 -0.65 -7.86
CA HIS A 206 17.44 -1.49 -8.31
C HIS A 206 17.15 -2.54 -7.24
N THR A 207 15.99 -2.45 -6.61
CA THR A 207 15.55 -3.38 -5.57
C THR A 207 14.10 -3.82 -5.83
N LEU A 208 13.63 -4.80 -5.07
CA LEU A 208 12.19 -4.98 -4.91
C LEU A 208 11.64 -3.76 -4.17
N VAL A 209 10.60 -3.14 -4.72
CA VAL A 209 9.84 -2.06 -4.08
C VAL A 209 8.40 -2.49 -3.90
N HIS A 210 7.83 -2.15 -2.75
CA HIS A 210 6.45 -2.47 -2.41
C HIS A 210 5.46 -1.58 -3.19
N GLY A 211 5.79 -0.32 -3.32
CA GLY A 211 4.99 0.68 -4.03
C GLY A 211 3.87 1.31 -3.21
N ASP A 212 3.45 0.72 -2.08
CA ASP A 212 2.45 1.27 -1.14
C ASP A 212 2.80 0.98 0.33
N TYR A 213 4.09 0.98 0.69
CA TYR A 213 4.55 0.65 2.03
C TYR A 213 4.20 1.74 3.05
N LYS A 214 3.38 1.40 4.04
CA LYS A 214 2.92 2.30 5.11
C LYS A 214 2.33 1.51 6.28
N LEU A 215 2.05 2.15 7.41
CA LEU A 215 1.46 1.50 8.60
C LEU A 215 0.14 0.75 8.32
N ASP A 216 -0.68 1.25 7.39
CA ASP A 216 -1.94 0.59 7.04
C ASP A 216 -1.76 -0.78 6.37
N ASN A 217 -0.57 -1.03 5.81
CA ASN A 217 -0.23 -2.24 5.05
C ASN A 217 0.72 -3.17 5.81
N VAL A 218 0.87 -2.97 7.12
CA VAL A 218 1.64 -3.84 8.00
C VAL A 218 0.85 -4.23 9.25
N MET A 219 1.17 -5.37 9.84
CA MET A 219 0.53 -5.87 11.05
C MET A 219 1.56 -6.11 12.15
N PHE A 220 1.21 -5.69 13.35
CA PHE A 220 1.99 -5.93 14.56
C PHE A 220 1.38 -7.06 15.39
N ALA A 221 2.22 -7.91 15.97
CA ALA A 221 1.82 -8.98 16.86
C ALA A 221 0.99 -8.46 18.05
N PRO A 222 0.11 -9.30 18.63
CA PRO A 222 -0.72 -8.89 19.78
C PRO A 222 0.07 -8.71 21.08
N GLY A 223 1.38 -9.01 21.08
CA GLY A 223 2.29 -8.90 22.23
C GLY A 223 2.92 -7.54 22.44
N THR A 224 3.87 -7.48 23.39
CA THR A 224 4.82 -6.38 23.61
C THR A 224 6.21 -6.95 23.81
N PRO A 225 7.28 -6.34 23.29
CA PRO A 225 7.28 -5.10 22.49
C PRO A 225 6.59 -5.27 21.13
N PRO A 226 6.28 -4.17 20.41
CA PRO A 226 5.79 -4.25 19.04
C PRO A 226 6.75 -5.08 18.18
N GLU A 227 6.20 -6.04 17.44
CA GLU A 227 6.90 -6.88 16.48
C GLU A 227 6.08 -6.89 15.19
N LEU A 228 6.66 -6.48 14.08
CA LEU A 228 5.99 -6.50 12.78
C LEU A 228 5.99 -7.92 12.23
N ILE A 229 4.81 -8.50 12.04
CA ILE A 229 4.60 -9.91 11.66
C ILE A 229 4.04 -10.10 10.25
N GLY A 230 3.66 -9.05 9.56
CA GLY A 230 3.12 -9.17 8.21
C GLY A 230 3.15 -7.89 7.42
N VAL A 231 3.56 -7.99 6.15
CA VAL A 231 3.44 -6.96 5.12
C VAL A 231 2.40 -7.43 4.11
N PHE A 232 1.44 -6.58 3.79
CA PHE A 232 0.29 -6.86 2.94
C PHE A 232 0.24 -5.92 1.74
N ASP A 233 -0.63 -6.24 0.79
CA ASP A 233 -1.00 -5.39 -0.34
C ASP A 233 0.17 -5.11 -1.30
N TRP A 234 0.73 -6.20 -1.84
CA TRP A 234 1.82 -6.18 -2.81
C TRP A 234 1.37 -5.90 -4.25
N GLU A 235 0.13 -5.44 -4.47
CA GLU A 235 -0.43 -5.21 -5.82
C GLU A 235 0.37 -4.19 -6.63
N MET A 236 1.02 -3.22 -5.95
CA MET A 236 1.86 -2.20 -6.57
C MET A 236 3.34 -2.57 -6.62
N ALA A 237 3.73 -3.73 -6.12
CA ALA A 237 5.12 -4.14 -6.07
C ALA A 237 5.75 -4.26 -7.46
N THR A 238 7.01 -3.92 -7.56
CA THR A 238 7.81 -4.00 -8.79
C THR A 238 9.29 -3.92 -8.48
N LEU A 239 10.13 -3.97 -9.52
CA LEU A 239 11.56 -3.64 -9.39
C LEU A 239 11.76 -2.15 -9.66
N GLY A 240 12.41 -1.45 -8.73
CA GLY A 240 12.55 0.00 -8.82
C GLY A 240 13.56 0.60 -7.85
N ASP A 241 13.40 1.88 -7.59
CA ASP A 241 14.25 2.65 -6.69
C ASP A 241 13.67 2.62 -5.27
N PRO A 242 14.42 2.09 -4.29
CA PRO A 242 13.96 1.97 -2.90
C PRO A 242 13.63 3.31 -2.23
N ARG A 243 14.21 4.41 -2.72
CA ARG A 243 13.92 5.76 -2.21
C ARG A 243 12.49 6.19 -2.46
N ALA A 244 11.83 5.61 -3.48
CA ALA A 244 10.43 5.88 -3.76
C ALA A 244 9.51 5.32 -2.66
N ASP A 245 9.80 4.12 -2.15
CA ASP A 245 9.05 3.54 -1.02
C ASP A 245 9.32 4.31 0.28
N LEU A 246 10.58 4.67 0.55
CA LEU A 246 10.90 5.49 1.71
C LEU A 246 10.16 6.84 1.64
N GLY A 247 10.23 7.54 0.51
CA GLY A 247 9.49 8.79 0.31
C GLY A 247 7.97 8.64 0.47
N TRP A 248 7.43 7.50 0.03
CA TRP A 248 6.02 7.17 0.22
C TRP A 248 5.66 6.95 1.68
N MET A 249 6.40 6.11 2.39
CA MET A 249 6.23 5.88 3.83
C MET A 249 6.29 7.21 4.62
N LEU A 250 7.32 8.03 4.37
CA LEU A 250 7.49 9.33 5.02
C LEU A 250 6.37 10.33 4.71
N SER A 251 5.65 10.18 3.59
CA SER A 251 4.53 11.06 3.25
C SER A 251 3.32 10.87 4.17
N TYR A 252 3.19 9.67 4.76
CA TYR A 252 2.16 9.32 5.76
C TYR A 252 2.65 9.48 7.20
N TRP A 253 3.97 9.55 7.42
CA TRP A 253 4.53 9.76 8.75
C TRP A 253 4.51 11.23 9.14
N ARG A 254 4.03 11.51 10.34
CA ARG A 254 3.93 12.88 10.84
C ARG A 254 4.82 13.07 12.07
N ASP A 255 5.55 14.18 12.07
CA ASP A 255 6.35 14.62 13.20
C ASP A 255 5.55 15.56 14.10
N ALA A 256 5.90 15.61 15.40
CA ALA A 256 5.23 16.45 16.41
C ALA A 256 5.21 17.97 16.06
N LYS A 257 6.05 18.41 15.14
CA LYS A 257 6.16 19.82 14.70
C LYS A 257 5.49 20.09 13.35
N ASP A 258 4.88 19.09 12.75
CA ASP A 258 4.20 19.28 11.47
C ASP A 258 3.01 20.23 11.63
N PRO A 259 2.72 21.06 10.61
CA PRO A 259 1.56 21.92 10.64
C PRO A 259 0.26 21.13 10.73
N GLU A 260 -0.79 21.74 11.27
CA GLU A 260 -2.12 21.13 11.26
C GLU A 260 -2.51 20.70 9.84
N PRO A 261 -3.01 19.46 9.66
CA PRO A 261 -3.44 18.99 8.36
C PRO A 261 -4.68 19.77 7.89
N SER A 262 -4.76 20.02 6.59
CA SER A 262 -5.90 20.74 5.99
C SER A 262 -7.23 20.00 6.19
N ILE A 263 -7.19 18.67 6.24
CA ILE A 263 -8.34 17.82 6.51
C ILE A 263 -7.92 16.80 7.58
N PRO A 264 -8.19 17.11 8.87
CA PRO A 264 -7.77 16.26 9.99
C PRO A 264 -8.25 14.81 9.88
N GLU A 265 -9.46 14.58 9.39
CA GLU A 265 -10.08 13.24 9.27
C GLU A 265 -9.38 12.34 8.24
N LEU A 266 -8.54 12.91 7.37
CA LEU A 266 -7.75 12.18 6.38
C LEU A 266 -6.27 12.05 6.78
N SER A 267 -5.94 12.35 8.02
CA SER A 267 -4.57 12.37 8.51
C SER A 267 -4.44 11.59 9.81
N THR A 268 -3.65 10.53 9.77
CA THR A 268 -3.25 9.80 10.98
C THR A 268 -2.26 10.64 11.77
N ARG A 269 -2.47 10.81 13.07
CA ARG A 269 -1.73 11.77 13.91
C ARG A 269 -1.09 11.16 15.16
N PHE A 270 -1.32 9.91 15.47
CA PHE A 270 -0.82 9.31 16.72
C PHE A 270 0.72 9.32 16.75
N MET A 271 1.41 9.28 15.60
CA MET A 271 2.87 9.37 15.54
C MET A 271 3.43 10.78 15.86
N GLU A 272 2.58 11.80 16.07
CA GLU A 272 3.01 13.10 16.63
C GLU A 272 3.27 13.05 18.15
N ARG A 273 2.93 11.94 18.82
CA ARG A 273 3.10 11.75 20.26
C ARG A 273 4.56 11.52 20.63
N GLU A 274 4.91 11.84 21.89
CA GLU A 274 6.22 11.57 22.44
C GLU A 274 6.58 10.08 22.36
N GLY A 275 7.79 9.77 21.93
CA GLY A 275 8.31 8.42 21.75
C GLY A 275 8.37 7.96 20.29
N TYR A 276 7.58 8.51 19.38
CA TYR A 276 7.74 8.19 17.97
C TYR A 276 8.99 8.84 17.39
N SER A 277 9.73 8.09 16.56
CA SER A 277 10.88 8.60 15.83
C SER A 277 10.47 9.69 14.83
N SER A 278 11.30 10.70 14.68
CA SER A 278 11.14 11.72 13.64
C SER A 278 11.50 11.15 12.25
N ARG A 279 11.02 11.80 11.19
CA ARG A 279 11.40 11.43 9.82
C ARG A 279 12.90 11.38 9.57
N PRO A 280 13.72 12.35 10.05
CA PRO A 280 15.18 12.25 9.95
C PRO A 280 15.76 11.02 10.62
N GLU A 281 15.28 10.62 11.81
CA GLU A 281 15.75 9.41 12.52
C GLU A 281 15.39 8.14 11.75
N LEU A 282 14.18 8.08 11.16
CA LEU A 282 13.77 6.95 10.32
C LEU A 282 14.61 6.85 9.03
N VAL A 283 14.97 7.98 8.42
CA VAL A 283 15.84 8.02 7.24
C VAL A 283 17.26 7.56 7.61
N GLU A 284 17.84 8.10 8.71
CA GLU A 284 19.19 7.70 9.18
C GLU A 284 19.25 6.19 9.42
N ARG A 285 18.25 5.62 10.09
CA ARG A 285 18.17 4.18 10.32
C ARG A 285 18.08 3.38 9.01
N TRP A 286 17.25 3.82 8.05
CA TRP A 286 17.16 3.16 6.76
C TRP A 286 18.48 3.20 5.99
N GLU A 287 19.17 4.33 5.99
CA GLU A 287 20.49 4.50 5.36
C GLU A 287 21.54 3.59 5.99
N GLU A 288 21.55 3.47 7.33
CA GLU A 288 22.44 2.57 8.07
C GLU A 288 22.23 1.10 7.72
N LEU A 289 20.96 0.67 7.61
CA LEU A 289 20.61 -0.72 7.35
C LEU A 289 20.84 -1.13 5.90
N THR A 290 20.51 -0.26 4.95
CA THR A 290 20.57 -0.59 3.51
C THR A 290 21.89 -0.20 2.87
N GLY A 291 22.65 0.75 3.45
CA GLY A 291 23.81 1.37 2.83
C GLY A 291 23.48 2.31 1.67
N TYR A 292 22.20 2.52 1.37
CA TYR A 292 21.77 3.52 0.39
C TYR A 292 21.65 4.88 1.06
N GLU A 293 22.00 5.96 0.35
CA GLU A 293 21.78 7.33 0.79
C GLU A 293 20.44 7.84 0.21
N PHE A 294 19.60 8.51 1.03
CA PHE A 294 18.35 9.14 0.59
C PHE A 294 18.61 10.42 -0.22
N LYS A 295 19.41 10.25 -1.30
CA LYS A 295 19.71 11.32 -2.25
C LYS A 295 18.43 11.81 -2.95
N HIS A 296 18.45 13.10 -3.31
CA HIS A 296 17.30 13.74 -3.97
C HIS A 296 15.99 13.63 -3.17
N GLU A 297 16.07 13.72 -1.83
CA GLU A 297 14.93 13.55 -0.92
C GLU A 297 13.71 14.40 -1.34
N ARG A 298 13.93 15.64 -1.79
CA ARG A 298 12.86 16.50 -2.29
C ARG A 298 12.12 15.90 -3.48
N PHE A 299 12.85 15.24 -4.39
CA PHE A 299 12.24 14.59 -5.54
C PHE A 299 11.31 13.43 -5.09
N TYR A 300 11.80 12.52 -4.25
CA TYR A 300 11.01 11.34 -3.84
C TYR A 300 9.84 11.71 -2.94
N ARG A 301 10.01 12.68 -2.05
CA ARG A 301 8.93 13.20 -1.22
C ARG A 301 7.88 13.94 -2.06
N THR A 302 8.31 14.74 -3.04
CA THR A 302 7.39 15.39 -3.99
C THR A 302 6.66 14.38 -4.84
N LEU A 303 7.35 13.35 -5.36
CA LEU A 303 6.73 12.26 -6.12
C LEU A 303 5.67 11.52 -5.29
N ALA A 304 5.95 11.25 -4.02
CA ALA A 304 4.99 10.62 -3.11
C ALA A 304 3.73 11.46 -2.93
N VAL A 305 3.89 12.76 -2.65
CA VAL A 305 2.74 13.67 -2.51
C VAL A 305 1.99 13.86 -3.83
N TYR A 306 2.70 13.89 -4.96
CA TYR A 306 2.10 13.96 -6.30
C TYR A 306 1.27 12.70 -6.63
N LYS A 307 1.78 11.52 -6.29
CA LYS A 307 1.05 10.25 -6.36
C LYS A 307 -0.20 10.29 -5.50
N LEU A 308 -0.10 10.76 -4.25
CA LEU A 308 -1.24 10.86 -3.33
C LEU A 308 -2.30 11.84 -3.85
N ALA A 309 -1.88 12.97 -4.43
CA ALA A 309 -2.77 13.91 -5.09
C ALA A 309 -3.46 13.29 -6.31
N GLY A 310 -2.72 12.50 -7.10
CA GLY A 310 -3.27 11.77 -8.24
C GLY A 310 -4.35 10.76 -7.85
N LEU A 311 -4.12 9.99 -6.78
CA LEU A 311 -5.13 9.08 -6.21
C LEU A 311 -6.37 9.85 -5.74
N GLY A 312 -6.16 10.95 -5.01
CA GLY A 312 -7.26 11.81 -4.54
C GLY A 312 -8.08 12.39 -5.70
N GLU A 313 -7.42 12.85 -6.77
CA GLU A 313 -8.11 13.40 -7.94
C GLU A 313 -8.94 12.33 -8.67
N MET A 314 -8.43 11.09 -8.76
CA MET A 314 -9.18 9.96 -9.32
C MET A 314 -10.41 9.62 -8.47
N PHE A 315 -10.32 9.70 -7.14
CA PHE A 315 -11.46 9.49 -6.24
C PHE A 315 -12.49 10.62 -6.39
N PHE A 316 -12.04 11.87 -6.54
CA PHE A 316 -12.93 12.99 -6.79
C PHE A 316 -13.67 12.84 -8.12
N ARG A 317 -12.98 12.43 -9.20
CA ARG A 317 -13.61 12.09 -10.46
C ARG A 317 -14.70 11.02 -10.31
N ARG A 318 -14.41 9.91 -9.61
CA ARG A 318 -15.40 8.85 -9.36
C ARG A 318 -16.64 9.36 -8.64
N TYR A 319 -16.45 10.27 -7.68
CA TYR A 319 -17.56 10.92 -6.99
C TYR A 319 -18.41 11.77 -7.94
N LEU A 320 -17.79 12.62 -8.75
CA LEU A 320 -18.50 13.48 -9.70
C LEU A 320 -19.26 12.68 -10.76
N GLU A 321 -18.72 11.55 -11.20
CA GLU A 321 -19.38 10.62 -12.13
C GLU A 321 -20.49 9.78 -11.46
N GLY A 322 -20.65 9.86 -10.14
CA GLY A 322 -21.64 9.04 -9.39
C GLY A 322 -21.26 7.56 -9.29
N ASN A 323 -19.99 7.24 -9.44
CA ASN A 323 -19.47 5.87 -9.44
C ASN A 323 -19.03 5.39 -8.04
N SER A 324 -19.24 6.19 -6.99
CA SER A 324 -18.94 5.84 -5.60
C SER A 324 -19.79 6.62 -4.62
N ASP A 325 -20.27 5.93 -3.57
CA ASP A 325 -20.97 6.49 -2.41
C ASP A 325 -20.04 6.70 -1.20
N ASP A 326 -18.71 6.55 -1.37
CA ASP A 326 -17.74 6.72 -0.30
C ASP A 326 -17.73 8.18 0.19
N PRO A 327 -18.03 8.43 1.48
CA PRO A 327 -18.12 9.78 2.04
C PRO A 327 -16.77 10.54 2.07
N MET A 328 -15.66 9.85 1.83
CA MET A 328 -14.33 10.45 1.78
C MET A 328 -14.03 11.07 0.40
N TYR A 329 -14.63 10.56 -0.66
CA TYR A 329 -14.34 11.00 -2.03
C TYR A 329 -14.67 12.48 -2.30
N PRO A 330 -15.81 13.05 -1.85
CA PRO A 330 -16.06 14.48 -2.00
C PRO A 330 -15.03 15.36 -1.26
N LYS A 331 -14.43 14.89 -0.16
CA LYS A 331 -13.39 15.66 0.56
C LYS A 331 -12.11 15.86 -0.25
N MET A 332 -11.94 15.13 -1.36
CA MET A 332 -10.80 15.31 -2.26
C MET A 332 -10.84 16.64 -3.00
N GLU A 333 -11.99 17.30 -3.08
CA GLU A 333 -12.12 18.66 -3.59
C GLU A 333 -11.17 19.64 -2.88
N GLU A 334 -11.06 19.54 -1.55
CA GLU A 334 -10.18 20.37 -0.72
C GLU A 334 -8.80 19.72 -0.49
N ARG A 335 -8.73 18.38 -0.37
CA ARG A 335 -7.49 17.68 -0.08
C ARG A 335 -6.46 17.78 -1.19
N VAL A 336 -6.88 17.65 -2.44
CA VAL A 336 -5.94 17.64 -3.57
C VAL A 336 -5.23 18.98 -3.75
N PRO A 337 -5.90 20.15 -3.70
CA PRO A 337 -5.21 21.45 -3.67
C PRO A 337 -4.24 21.61 -2.49
N ALA A 338 -4.60 21.10 -1.31
CA ALA A 338 -3.72 21.14 -0.14
C ALA A 338 -2.46 20.27 -0.32
N LEU A 339 -2.58 19.09 -0.97
CA LEU A 339 -1.45 18.26 -1.33
C LEU A 339 -0.56 18.91 -2.39
N ALA A 340 -1.15 19.60 -3.37
CA ALA A 340 -0.40 20.37 -4.35
C ALA A 340 0.45 21.47 -3.68
N ALA A 341 -0.15 22.22 -2.75
CA ALA A 341 0.55 23.23 -1.96
C ALA A 341 1.65 22.61 -1.08
N ARG A 342 1.43 21.40 -0.50
CA ARG A 342 2.46 20.65 0.23
C ARG A 342 3.63 20.29 -0.67
N ALA A 343 3.36 19.74 -1.85
CA ALA A 343 4.40 19.38 -2.81
C ALA A 343 5.27 20.60 -3.19
N LYS A 344 4.67 21.78 -3.37
CA LYS A 344 5.41 23.02 -3.64
C LYS A 344 6.31 23.43 -2.46
N ARG A 345 5.83 23.34 -1.21
CA ARG A 345 6.68 23.61 -0.03
C ARG A 345 7.88 22.67 0.05
N ILE A 346 7.71 21.38 -0.30
CA ILE A 346 8.83 20.44 -0.36
C ILE A 346 9.84 20.86 -1.43
N ILE A 347 9.39 21.22 -2.62
CA ILE A 347 10.24 21.69 -3.73
C ILE A 347 11.03 22.93 -3.31
N GLU A 348 10.40 23.89 -2.68
CA GLU A 348 10.98 25.17 -2.23
C GLU A 348 11.91 25.00 -1.01
N GLY A 349 11.76 23.89 -0.27
CA GLY A 349 12.52 23.60 0.95
C GLY A 349 11.88 24.19 2.21
N ASP A 350 10.64 24.62 2.12
CA ASP A 350 9.86 25.17 3.24
C ASP A 350 9.24 24.06 4.11
N GLU A 351 9.25 22.82 3.63
CA GLU A 351 8.91 21.62 4.40
C GLU A 351 10.14 20.71 4.47
N PRO A 352 11.03 20.89 5.46
CA PRO A 352 12.20 20.02 5.65
C PRO A 352 11.81 18.58 5.99
N LEU A 353 12.79 17.69 5.86
CA LEU A 353 12.66 16.29 6.28
C LEU A 353 12.41 16.21 7.77
#